data_ef7cc5a354e6df359a0bd65ecdbdab2d
#
_entry.id   ef7cc5a354e6df359a0bd65ecdbdab2d
#
_cell.length_a   1.000
_cell.length_b   1.000
_cell.length_c   1.000
_cell.angle_alpha   90.00
_cell.angle_beta   90.00
_cell.angle_gamma   90.00
#
_symmetry.space_group_name_H-M   'P 1'
#
loop_
_entity.id
_entity.type
_entity.pdbx_description
1 polymer ?
#
loop_
_entity_poly.entity_id
_entity_poly.type
_entity_poly.pdbx_seq_one_letter_code
_entity_poly.pdbx_strand_id
1 'polypeptide(L)'
;MLNEKKFENYLKCSCNNIVIFEIIPEVECDWGIHTIIQCPKCEELFSIDVKCPAFQTIFKLLKENMLLYTDDEQSNYLLNSHPL
;
A
#
# COMPACT_ATOMS: atom_id res chain seq x y z
N MET A 1 9.61 1.13 -10.37
CA MET A 1 8.77 -0.08 -10.42
C MET A 1 8.50 -0.61 -9.02
N LEU A 2 7.26 -0.95 -8.73
CA LEU A 2 6.87 -1.44 -7.42
C LEU A 2 7.29 -2.89 -7.22
N ASN A 3 7.92 -3.18 -6.07
CA ASN A 3 8.27 -4.55 -5.71
C ASN A 3 7.25 -5.08 -4.70
N GLU A 4 6.31 -5.88 -5.18
CA GLU A 4 5.24 -6.44 -4.37
C GLU A 4 5.74 -7.46 -3.35
N LYS A 5 6.91 -8.04 -3.58
CA LYS A 5 7.47 -9.09 -2.72
C LYS A 5 7.72 -8.60 -1.29
N LYS A 6 7.94 -7.30 -1.09
CA LYS A 6 8.13 -6.75 0.24
C LYS A 6 6.91 -6.95 1.14
N PHE A 7 5.73 -7.14 0.54
CA PHE A 7 4.48 -7.36 1.28
C PHE A 7 4.22 -8.84 1.58
N GLU A 8 5.07 -9.73 1.11
CA GLU A 8 5.00 -11.15 1.42
C GLU A 8 5.68 -11.49 2.76
N ASN A 9 6.26 -10.49 3.42
CA ASN A 9 6.89 -10.62 4.72
C ASN A 9 5.99 -10.07 5.81
N TYR A 10 6.29 -10.42 7.06
CA TYR A 10 5.56 -9.87 8.21
C TYR A 10 5.83 -8.38 8.32
N LEU A 11 4.76 -7.60 8.35
CA LEU A 11 4.81 -6.16 8.51
C LEU A 11 3.80 -5.76 9.58
N LYS A 12 4.08 -4.64 10.25
CA LYS A 12 3.15 -4.11 11.24
C LYS A 12 2.09 -3.26 10.54
N CYS A 13 0.84 -3.63 10.74
CA CYS A 13 -0.30 -2.87 10.22
C CYS A 13 -0.63 -1.70 11.13
N SER A 14 -1.35 -0.71 10.61
CA SER A 14 -1.84 0.43 11.41
C SER A 14 -2.81 0.00 12.53
N CYS A 15 -3.32 -1.22 12.47
CA CYS A 15 -4.14 -1.79 13.55
C CYS A 15 -3.31 -2.40 14.69
N ASN A 16 -1.98 -2.20 14.67
CA ASN A 16 -1.01 -2.70 15.66
C ASN A 16 -0.78 -4.21 15.65
N ASN A 17 -1.24 -4.91 14.64
CA ASN A 17 -0.97 -6.34 14.47
C ASN A 17 0.16 -6.55 13.47
N ILE A 18 0.99 -7.56 13.71
CA ILE A 18 2.03 -7.97 12.77
C ILE A 18 1.42 -9.05 11.89
N VAL A 19 1.33 -8.79 10.58
CA VAL A 19 0.61 -9.66 9.65
C VAL A 19 1.36 -9.77 8.33
N ILE A 20 0.98 -10.78 7.54
CA ILE A 20 1.37 -10.87 6.13
C ILE A 20 0.17 -10.36 5.34
N PHE A 21 0.37 -9.24 4.63
CA PHE A 21 -0.71 -8.65 3.85
C PHE A 21 -1.06 -9.54 2.65
N GLU A 22 -2.36 -9.59 2.34
CA GLU A 22 -2.84 -10.26 1.14
C GLU A 22 -2.70 -9.29 -0.04
N ILE A 23 -2.06 -9.75 -1.12
CA ILE A 23 -1.87 -8.94 -2.33
C ILE A 23 -3.02 -9.22 -3.28
N ILE A 24 -3.75 -8.16 -3.66
CA ILE A 24 -4.89 -8.26 -4.55
C ILE A 24 -4.58 -7.42 -5.79
N PRO A 25 -4.21 -8.05 -6.90
CA PRO A 25 -3.95 -7.33 -8.15
C PRO A 25 -5.24 -6.96 -8.86
N GLU A 26 -5.15 -6.00 -9.77
CA GLU A 26 -6.24 -5.65 -10.67
C GLU A 26 -7.53 -5.21 -9.98
N VAL A 27 -7.40 -4.40 -8.93
CA VAL A 27 -8.55 -3.79 -8.27
C VAL A 27 -8.88 -2.48 -8.97
N GLU A 28 -10.11 -2.35 -9.43
CA GLU A 28 -10.55 -1.19 -10.20
C GLU A 28 -10.99 -0.03 -9.30
N CYS A 29 -10.56 1.17 -9.64
CA CYS A 29 -11.06 2.41 -9.04
C CYS A 29 -11.54 3.34 -10.15
N ASP A 30 -12.01 4.55 -9.79
CA ASP A 30 -12.53 5.50 -10.77
C ASP A 30 -11.49 5.97 -11.80
N TRP A 31 -10.21 5.82 -11.49
CA TRP A 31 -9.12 6.30 -12.35
C TRP A 31 -8.34 5.18 -13.03
N GLY A 32 -8.65 3.92 -12.75
CA GLY A 32 -7.94 2.81 -13.38
C GLY A 32 -7.83 1.58 -12.49
N ILE A 33 -6.84 0.76 -12.79
CA ILE A 33 -6.62 -0.52 -12.10
C ILE A 33 -5.41 -0.41 -11.19
N HIS A 34 -5.55 -0.93 -9.97
CA HIS A 34 -4.51 -0.88 -8.94
C HIS A 34 -4.11 -2.25 -8.45
N THR A 35 -2.89 -2.31 -7.89
CA THR A 35 -2.49 -3.40 -7.00
C THR A 35 -2.73 -2.92 -5.57
N ILE A 36 -3.50 -3.69 -4.83
CA ILE A 36 -3.94 -3.36 -3.46
C ILE A 36 -3.43 -4.43 -2.52
N ILE A 37 -3.18 -4.06 -1.27
CA ILE A 37 -2.95 -5.04 -0.21
C ILE A 37 -4.03 -4.90 0.85
N GLN A 38 -4.36 -6.00 1.50
CA GLN A 38 -5.36 -6.02 2.56
C GLN A 38 -4.79 -6.65 3.81
N CYS A 39 -5.02 -5.99 4.95
CA CYS A 39 -4.67 -6.56 6.24
C CYS A 39 -5.66 -7.67 6.59
N PRO A 40 -5.18 -8.89 6.93
CA PRO A 40 -6.09 -9.98 7.27
C PRO A 40 -6.76 -9.82 8.64
N LYS A 41 -6.32 -8.85 9.44
CA LYS A 41 -6.89 -8.61 10.78
C LYS A 41 -7.93 -7.50 10.77
N CYS A 42 -7.58 -6.32 10.26
CA CYS A 42 -8.51 -5.18 10.25
C CYS A 42 -9.22 -5.00 8.90
N GLU A 43 -8.81 -5.75 7.90
CA GLU A 43 -9.40 -5.75 6.56
C GLU A 43 -9.26 -4.40 5.81
N GLU A 44 -8.37 -3.53 6.27
CA GLU A 44 -8.09 -2.29 5.56
C GLU A 44 -7.40 -2.54 4.23
N LEU A 45 -7.79 -1.77 3.22
CA LEU A 45 -7.21 -1.85 1.89
C LEU A 45 -6.26 -0.68 1.67
N PHE A 46 -5.05 -0.98 1.18
CA PHE A 46 -4.03 0.02 0.92
C PHE A 46 -3.61 -0.05 -0.54
N SER A 47 -3.55 1.11 -1.20
CA SER A 47 -2.97 1.19 -2.54
C SER A 47 -1.46 1.22 -2.40
N ILE A 48 -0.75 0.36 -3.15
CA ILE A 48 0.71 0.25 -3.05
C ILE A 48 1.43 0.74 -4.29
N ASP A 49 0.71 0.98 -5.37
CA ASP A 49 1.28 1.45 -6.64
C ASP A 49 1.24 2.98 -6.78
N VAL A 50 0.10 3.59 -6.48
CA VAL A 50 -0.06 5.05 -6.53
C VAL A 50 -0.98 5.49 -5.42
N LYS A 51 -0.88 6.75 -5.01
CA LYS A 51 -1.80 7.31 -4.02
C LYS A 51 -3.19 7.47 -4.65
N CYS A 52 -4.18 6.84 -4.04
CA CYS A 52 -5.54 6.82 -4.55
C CYS A 52 -6.53 7.11 -3.41
N PRO A 53 -7.47 8.06 -3.60
CA PRO A 53 -8.42 8.39 -2.53
C PRO A 53 -9.44 7.30 -2.23
N ALA A 54 -9.56 6.30 -3.12
CA ALA A 54 -10.45 5.15 -2.88
C ALA A 54 -9.91 4.18 -1.83
N PHE A 55 -8.60 4.23 -1.54
CA PHE A 55 -7.95 3.31 -0.62
C PHE A 55 -7.08 4.07 0.37
N GLN A 56 -6.64 3.39 1.44
CA GLN A 56 -5.70 3.99 2.37
C GLN A 56 -4.33 4.13 1.71
N THR A 57 -3.57 5.13 2.12
CA THR A 57 -2.24 5.34 1.55
C THR A 57 -1.22 4.44 2.24
N ILE A 58 -0.17 4.07 1.49
CA ILE A 58 0.93 3.28 2.04
C ILE A 58 1.65 4.04 3.17
N PHE A 59 1.53 5.35 3.23
CA PHE A 59 2.20 6.14 4.26
C PHE A 59 1.76 5.79 5.67
N LYS A 60 0.55 5.25 5.84
CA LYS A 60 0.10 4.75 7.14
C LYS A 60 0.97 3.58 7.61
N LEU A 61 1.43 2.76 6.68
CA LEU A 61 2.29 1.62 7.00
C LEU A 61 3.73 2.03 7.17
N LEU A 62 4.17 3.10 6.51
CA LEU A 62 5.54 3.57 6.60
C LEU A 62 5.88 4.09 7.99
N LYS A 63 4.89 4.56 8.75
CA LYS A 63 5.10 4.98 10.14
C LYS A 63 5.54 3.81 11.02
N GLU A 64 5.07 2.62 10.72
CA GLU A 64 5.35 1.41 11.49
C GLU A 64 6.47 0.58 10.87
N ASN A 65 6.75 0.79 9.58
CA ASN A 65 7.73 0.01 8.82
C ASN A 65 8.61 0.97 8.02
N MET A 66 9.52 1.66 8.71
CA MET A 66 10.28 2.78 8.16
C MET A 66 11.11 2.45 6.91
N LEU A 67 11.51 1.19 6.75
CA LEU A 67 12.33 0.78 5.61
C LEU A 67 11.51 0.12 4.49
N LEU A 68 10.19 0.21 4.58
CA LEU A 68 9.32 -0.44 3.59
C LEU A 68 9.46 0.18 2.20
N TYR A 69 9.55 1.51 2.13
CA TYR A 69 9.76 2.24 0.88
C TYR A 69 10.97 3.13 1.01
N THR A 70 11.77 3.19 -0.05
CA THR A 70 12.87 4.17 -0.15
C THR A 70 12.29 5.55 -0.46
N ASP A 71 13.13 6.58 -0.33
CA ASP A 71 12.71 7.94 -0.67
C ASP A 71 12.27 8.06 -2.13
N ASP A 72 12.96 7.37 -3.04
CA ASP A 72 12.60 7.35 -4.45
C ASP A 72 11.25 6.68 -4.68
N GLU A 73 10.99 5.58 -3.98
CA GLU A 73 9.70 4.88 -4.09
C GLU A 73 8.56 5.74 -3.55
N GLN A 74 8.79 6.47 -2.46
CA GLN A 74 7.80 7.39 -1.91
C GLN A 74 7.49 8.52 -2.89
N SER A 75 8.53 9.08 -3.52
CA SER A 75 8.36 10.14 -4.52
C SER A 75 7.58 9.65 -5.72
N ASN A 76 7.90 8.47 -6.24
CA ASN A 76 7.18 7.87 -7.36
C ASN A 76 5.72 7.61 -7.03
N TYR A 77 5.46 7.16 -5.82
CA TYR A 77 4.09 6.94 -5.35
C TYR A 77 3.27 8.23 -5.40
N LEU A 78 3.86 9.34 -4.96
CA LEU A 78 3.18 10.64 -4.96
C LEU A 78 3.07 11.24 -6.35
N LEU A 79 4.08 11.05 -7.22
CA LEU A 79 4.06 11.59 -8.58
C LEU A 79 2.94 10.98 -9.42
N ASN A 80 2.53 9.76 -9.10
CA ASN A 80 1.48 9.06 -9.82
C ASN A 80 0.15 9.10 -9.08
N SER A 81 -0.01 10.07 -8.16
CA SER A 81 -1.24 10.20 -7.39
C SER A 81 -2.44 10.55 -8.25
N HIS A 82 -3.58 9.99 -7.91
CA HIS A 82 -4.84 10.39 -8.52
C HIS A 82 -5.31 11.74 -7.94
N PRO A 83 -6.14 12.48 -8.69
CA PRO A 83 -6.74 13.70 -8.17
C PRO A 83 -7.58 13.41 -6.93
N LEU A 84 -7.52 14.30 -5.97
CA LEU A 84 -8.35 14.20 -4.78
C LEU A 84 -9.69 14.91 -4.99
#